data_213bf083e432793f57432bd056c3e8ed
#
_entry.id   213bf083e432793f57432bd056c3e8ed
#
_cell.length_a   1.000
_cell.length_b   1.000
_cell.length_c   1.000
_cell.angle_alpha   90.00
_cell.angle_beta   90.00
_cell.angle_gamma   90.00
#
_symmetry.space_group_name_H-M   'P 1'
#
loop_
_entity.id
_entity.type
_entity.pdbx_description
1 polymer ?
#
loop_
_entity_poly.entity_id
_entity_poly.type
_entity_poly.pdbx_seq_one_letter_code
_entity_poly.pdbx_strand_id
1 'polypeptide(L)'
;MEWTVHPYLPFYIAAFLQSAYVRACAYNSYTTPRCNTRKKKKRRIICRGAECNNKISRNWEYTPNGSNMYYSDERKLPLRLVSYNVLAQDLLESHRYLYAECKEEDLVWEKRWKRILEEITSAEPDVICLQEVQEDHWDPFYVNELSKLGYKGLYKKRTGARVDGVALWYRSSLFRVDIWSAVEFNIPGEPYLDRDNVAIVARLVPTIPGWQHLAVVVATTHLLYNTRRHDIKLAQTQLLLAECESLAYRSDAARFGGPQYWPLIITGDFNLLPYSGVYKLLTKGRLEYEGLCAKTLTLMPPGEDGKRLGKKLISPERNITDNCQYVYDILNRLEVEAGAPVQECLAPTLDTTLQNIISKQPAVAKHHCFADLKFGTGTLSHPFKLRSVYSHGKLNSDMAEATTYQNGWCSVDYIFYSVPHGLKTEGNLKMTARYKLFTRGEAKTVGPIPNDEHPSDHYPLMVHFILVP
;
A
#
# COMPACT_ATOMS: atom_id res chain seq x y z
N MET A 1 -38.67 34.82 -19.95
CA MET A 1 -37.98 34.13 -18.84
C MET A 1 -37.47 32.84 -19.41
N GLU A 2 -36.25 32.93 -19.91
CA GLU A 2 -35.60 31.83 -20.66
C GLU A 2 -34.75 31.00 -19.70
N TRP A 3 -34.92 29.71 -19.73
CA TRP A 3 -34.09 28.75 -19.03
C TRP A 3 -32.95 28.34 -19.95
N THR A 4 -31.76 28.83 -19.69
CA THR A 4 -30.51 28.34 -20.31
C THR A 4 -30.09 27.06 -19.66
N VAL A 5 -30.17 25.99 -20.41
CA VAL A 5 -29.63 24.65 -20.05
C VAL A 5 -28.15 24.63 -20.38
N HIS A 6 -27.31 24.40 -19.39
CA HIS A 6 -25.86 24.12 -19.56
C HIS A 6 -25.65 22.64 -19.83
N PRO A 7 -24.89 22.26 -20.85
CA PRO A 7 -24.64 20.87 -21.21
C PRO A 7 -23.31 20.38 -20.62
N TYR A 8 -23.36 19.68 -19.50
CA TYR A 8 -22.26 18.81 -19.07
C TYR A 8 -22.83 17.55 -18.44
N LEU A 9 -23.01 16.53 -19.27
CA LEU A 9 -23.16 15.11 -18.92
C LEU A 9 -22.85 14.27 -20.17
N PRO A 10 -22.45 13.03 -20.06
CA PRO A 10 -21.39 12.35 -19.34
C PRO A 10 -20.50 11.50 -20.25
N PHE A 11 -19.21 11.47 -20.01
CA PHE A 11 -18.26 10.58 -20.71
C PHE A 11 -17.98 9.26 -19.97
N TYR A 12 -18.90 8.76 -19.17
CA TYR A 12 -18.67 7.55 -18.33
C TYR A 12 -19.44 6.29 -18.75
N ILE A 13 -20.24 6.31 -19.81
CA ILE A 13 -21.09 5.15 -20.20
C ILE A 13 -20.53 4.30 -21.37
N ALA A 14 -19.45 4.71 -22.05
CA ALA A 14 -18.99 4.01 -23.26
C ALA A 14 -17.94 2.91 -23.06
N ALA A 15 -17.56 2.54 -21.83
CA ALA A 15 -16.50 1.56 -21.58
C ALA A 15 -16.98 0.13 -21.25
N PHE A 16 -18.26 -0.16 -21.26
CA PHE A 16 -18.81 -1.43 -20.76
C PHE A 16 -19.32 -2.44 -21.82
N LEU A 17 -19.22 -2.16 -23.10
CA LEU A 17 -19.76 -3.06 -24.15
C LEU A 17 -18.78 -3.41 -25.26
N GLN A 18 -17.56 -3.85 -24.93
CA GLN A 18 -16.71 -4.52 -25.94
C GLN A 18 -15.69 -5.47 -25.27
N SER A 19 -16.11 -6.65 -24.89
CA SER A 19 -15.24 -7.82 -24.89
C SER A 19 -16.04 -9.14 -24.84
N ALA A 20 -16.80 -9.38 -25.88
CA ALA A 20 -17.28 -10.71 -26.20
C ALA A 20 -16.90 -10.98 -27.67
N TYR A 21 -15.69 -11.46 -27.92
CA TYR A 21 -15.30 -12.22 -29.11
C TYR A 21 -13.79 -12.45 -29.11
N VAL A 22 -13.33 -13.59 -28.62
CA VAL A 22 -12.21 -14.30 -29.24
C VAL A 22 -12.45 -15.81 -29.13
N ARG A 23 -12.53 -16.40 -30.31
CA ARG A 23 -12.79 -17.79 -30.61
C ARG A 23 -11.65 -18.71 -30.22
N ALA A 24 -12.07 -19.93 -29.93
CA ALA A 24 -11.29 -21.16 -29.92
C ALA A 24 -10.45 -21.39 -31.19
N CYS A 25 -9.26 -21.92 -31.01
CA CYS A 25 -8.62 -22.81 -31.98
C CYS A 25 -7.97 -23.97 -31.23
N ALA A 26 -8.47 -25.14 -31.55
CA ALA A 26 -7.93 -26.45 -31.20
C ALA A 26 -6.71 -26.80 -32.07
N TYR A 27 -5.78 -27.60 -31.57
CA TYR A 27 -5.17 -28.70 -32.33
C TYR A 27 -4.43 -29.66 -31.38
N ASN A 28 -4.99 -30.87 -31.32
CA ASN A 28 -4.48 -32.23 -31.59
C ASN A 28 -3.28 -32.77 -30.79
N SER A 29 -3.66 -33.79 -30.05
CA SER A 29 -3.22 -35.20 -30.13
C SER A 29 -1.76 -35.55 -29.93
N TYR A 30 -1.48 -36.36 -28.91
CA TYR A 30 -0.74 -37.62 -29.06
C TYR A 30 -1.08 -38.59 -27.89
N THR A 31 -1.59 -39.70 -28.32
CA THR A 31 -1.61 -41.12 -27.89
C THR A 31 -1.16 -41.54 -26.47
N THR A 32 -2.05 -42.36 -25.92
CA THR A 32 -1.94 -43.20 -24.72
C THR A 32 -0.86 -44.29 -24.80
N PRO A 33 -0.43 -44.88 -23.67
CA PRO A 33 -0.81 -46.27 -23.48
C PRO A 33 -1.49 -46.61 -22.14
N ARG A 34 -2.34 -47.59 -22.25
CA ARG A 34 -3.08 -48.30 -21.19
C ARG A 34 -2.17 -48.95 -20.17
N CYS A 35 -2.53 -48.86 -18.90
CA CYS A 35 -2.18 -49.88 -17.93
C CYS A 35 -3.40 -50.21 -17.05
N ASN A 36 -3.75 -51.49 -17.12
CA ASN A 36 -4.77 -52.13 -16.26
C ASN A 36 -4.28 -52.20 -14.82
N THR A 37 -5.14 -51.96 -13.82
CA THR A 37 -5.32 -52.92 -12.70
C THR A 37 -6.38 -52.50 -11.70
N ARG A 38 -7.27 -53.43 -11.45
CA ARG A 38 -7.99 -53.80 -10.21
C ARG A 38 -8.92 -52.80 -9.53
N LYS A 39 -10.19 -53.03 -9.79
CA LYS A 39 -11.34 -52.58 -8.98
C LYS A 39 -11.22 -53.06 -7.52
N LYS A 40 -11.04 -52.14 -6.57
CA LYS A 40 -11.43 -52.34 -5.16
C LYS A 40 -12.76 -51.61 -4.90
N LYS A 41 -13.81 -52.41 -4.62
CA LYS A 41 -15.11 -51.93 -4.13
C LYS A 41 -14.90 -51.19 -2.82
N LYS A 42 -15.07 -49.87 -2.77
CA LYS A 42 -15.27 -49.11 -1.54
C LYS A 42 -16.75 -49.08 -1.21
N ARG A 43 -17.12 -49.67 -0.07
CA ARG A 43 -18.43 -49.53 0.55
C ARG A 43 -18.69 -48.06 0.81
N ARG A 44 -19.80 -47.54 0.25
CA ARG A 44 -20.37 -46.25 0.65
C ARG A 44 -20.94 -46.39 2.04
N ILE A 45 -20.33 -45.77 3.02
CA ILE A 45 -20.98 -45.46 4.30
C ILE A 45 -21.77 -44.19 4.05
N ILE A 46 -23.08 -44.30 4.04
CA ILE A 46 -24.00 -43.15 4.01
C ILE A 46 -24.05 -42.64 5.44
N CYS A 47 -23.27 -41.61 5.76
CA CYS A 47 -23.51 -40.78 6.94
C CYS A 47 -24.65 -39.83 6.60
N ARG A 48 -25.83 -40.08 7.16
CA ARG A 48 -26.95 -39.16 7.21
C ARG A 48 -26.60 -38.02 8.16
N GLY A 49 -26.68 -36.78 7.66
CA GLY A 49 -27.12 -35.60 8.44
C GLY A 49 -26.19 -35.14 9.55
N ALA A 50 -25.16 -34.43 9.20
CA ALA A 50 -24.72 -33.21 9.87
C ALA A 50 -24.28 -32.27 8.74
N GLU A 51 -24.98 -31.19 8.53
CA GLU A 51 -24.43 -30.03 7.80
C GLU A 51 -23.21 -29.56 8.59
N CYS A 52 -22.06 -30.13 8.25
CA CYS A 52 -20.79 -29.57 8.65
C CYS A 52 -20.68 -28.26 7.87
N ASN A 53 -21.20 -27.19 8.44
CA ASN A 53 -20.82 -25.83 8.06
C ASN A 53 -19.31 -25.73 8.30
N ASN A 54 -18.52 -26.19 7.33
CA ASN A 54 -17.08 -25.95 7.30
C ASN A 54 -16.89 -24.47 6.95
N LYS A 55 -17.15 -23.60 7.95
CA LYS A 55 -16.85 -22.17 7.87
C LYS A 55 -15.37 -22.03 7.65
N ILE A 56 -14.97 -21.49 6.50
CA ILE A 56 -13.56 -21.22 6.21
C ILE A 56 -13.15 -20.03 7.06
N SER A 57 -12.24 -20.24 8.00
CA SER A 57 -11.70 -19.20 8.87
C SER A 57 -10.26 -18.86 8.51
N ARG A 58 -9.92 -17.58 8.68
CA ARG A 58 -8.53 -17.10 8.57
C ARG A 58 -7.82 -17.37 9.91
N ASN A 59 -6.52 -17.72 9.83
CA ASN A 59 -5.70 -18.02 10.99
C ASN A 59 -4.35 -17.30 10.92
N TRP A 60 -3.68 -17.13 12.07
CA TRP A 60 -2.31 -16.63 12.11
C TRP A 60 -1.32 -17.68 11.59
N GLU A 61 -0.49 -17.26 10.64
CA GLU A 61 0.64 -18.03 10.11
C GLU A 61 1.93 -17.46 10.71
N TYR A 62 2.59 -18.27 11.52
CA TYR A 62 3.85 -17.88 12.17
C TYR A 62 5.04 -18.17 11.27
N THR A 63 6.01 -17.25 11.22
CA THR A 63 7.30 -17.52 10.59
C THR A 63 8.12 -18.50 11.44
N PRO A 64 9.15 -19.18 10.87
CA PRO A 64 10.04 -20.02 11.68
C PRO A 64 10.64 -19.31 12.89
N ASN A 65 10.93 -18.02 12.77
CA ASN A 65 11.40 -17.18 13.87
C ASN A 65 10.30 -16.83 14.87
N GLY A 66 9.04 -16.75 14.43
CA GLY A 66 7.89 -16.44 15.28
C GLY A 66 7.47 -17.59 16.20
N SER A 67 7.65 -18.83 15.76
CA SER A 67 7.29 -20.02 16.54
C SER A 67 8.14 -20.18 17.81
N ASN A 68 9.36 -19.63 17.82
CA ASN A 68 10.30 -19.72 18.93
C ASN A 68 10.29 -18.50 19.87
N MET A 69 9.37 -17.55 19.68
CA MET A 69 9.42 -16.24 20.32
C MET A 69 8.64 -16.10 21.64
N TYR A 70 8.07 -17.16 22.15
CA TYR A 70 7.40 -17.14 23.46
C TYR A 70 8.38 -16.99 24.67
N TYR A 71 9.68 -16.87 24.40
CA TYR A 71 10.66 -16.61 25.45
C TYR A 71 10.89 -15.09 25.57
N SER A 72 10.69 -14.57 26.76
CA SER A 72 10.86 -13.20 27.20
C SER A 72 12.29 -12.69 26.92
N ASP A 73 12.55 -12.17 25.74
CA ASP A 73 13.77 -11.40 25.46
C ASP A 73 13.41 -9.92 25.60
N GLU A 74 13.84 -9.28 26.68
CA GLU A 74 13.60 -7.86 27.00
C GLU A 74 14.12 -6.89 25.91
N ARG A 75 14.86 -7.40 24.92
CA ARG A 75 15.41 -6.63 23.80
C ARG A 75 14.54 -6.68 22.54
N LYS A 76 13.25 -6.99 22.65
CA LYS A 76 12.32 -7.11 21.52
C LYS A 76 11.05 -6.34 21.81
N LEU A 77 10.73 -5.34 20.98
CA LEU A 77 9.48 -4.60 21.06
C LEU A 77 8.49 -5.16 20.01
N PRO A 78 7.39 -5.80 20.44
CA PRO A 78 6.34 -6.23 19.52
C PRO A 78 5.70 -5.03 18.83
N LEU A 79 5.32 -5.22 17.55
CA LEU A 79 4.58 -4.26 16.74
C LEU A 79 3.53 -5.01 15.93
N ARG A 80 2.27 -4.88 16.29
CA ARG A 80 1.13 -5.45 15.56
C ARG A 80 0.50 -4.38 14.70
N LEU A 81 0.32 -4.67 13.43
CA LEU A 81 -0.19 -3.71 12.46
C LEU A 81 -1.35 -4.29 11.66
N VAL A 82 -2.37 -3.47 11.48
CA VAL A 82 -3.53 -3.72 10.60
C VAL A 82 -3.53 -2.69 9.48
N SER A 83 -3.77 -3.14 8.24
CA SER A 83 -4.08 -2.28 7.09
C SER A 83 -5.41 -2.72 6.48
N TYR A 84 -6.35 -1.78 6.32
CA TYR A 84 -7.70 -2.10 5.91
C TYR A 84 -8.37 -0.98 5.11
N ASN A 85 -8.80 -1.27 3.89
CA ASN A 85 -9.76 -0.45 3.16
C ASN A 85 -11.16 -0.76 3.72
N VAL A 86 -11.78 0.21 4.39
CA VAL A 86 -13.02 0.02 5.15
C VAL A 86 -14.29 0.27 4.34
N LEU A 87 -14.16 0.64 3.08
CA LEU A 87 -15.23 1.02 2.16
C LEU A 87 -16.07 2.19 2.69
N ALA A 88 -15.84 3.38 2.18
CA ALA A 88 -16.62 4.57 2.52
C ALA A 88 -18.09 4.37 2.14
N GLN A 89 -19.01 4.77 3.04
CA GLN A 89 -20.43 4.57 2.81
C GLN A 89 -20.95 5.33 1.58
N ASP A 90 -20.51 6.57 1.39
CA ASP A 90 -20.90 7.37 0.21
C ASP A 90 -20.40 6.75 -1.09
N LEU A 91 -19.22 6.10 -1.09
CA LEU A 91 -18.73 5.38 -2.27
C LEU A 91 -19.54 4.11 -2.52
N LEU A 92 -19.91 3.37 -1.48
CA LEU A 92 -20.80 2.23 -1.58
C LEU A 92 -22.16 2.67 -2.18
N GLU A 93 -22.79 3.71 -1.63
CA GLU A 93 -24.09 4.19 -2.10
C GLU A 93 -24.03 4.71 -3.56
N SER A 94 -22.95 5.42 -3.90
CA SER A 94 -22.75 5.93 -5.27
C SER A 94 -22.55 4.80 -6.30
N HIS A 95 -22.13 3.62 -5.85
CA HIS A 95 -21.84 2.45 -6.68
C HIS A 95 -22.66 1.22 -6.30
N ARG A 96 -23.86 1.42 -5.75
CA ARG A 96 -24.74 0.38 -5.22
C ARG A 96 -24.90 -0.83 -6.14
N TYR A 97 -24.84 -0.61 -7.44
CA TYR A 97 -24.93 -1.67 -8.45
C TYR A 97 -23.80 -2.72 -8.37
N LEU A 98 -22.65 -2.39 -7.77
CA LEU A 98 -21.55 -3.33 -7.55
C LEU A 98 -21.87 -4.35 -6.42
N TYR A 99 -22.81 -4.01 -5.55
CA TYR A 99 -23.19 -4.76 -4.37
C TYR A 99 -24.59 -5.38 -4.48
N ALA A 100 -25.10 -5.55 -5.72
CA ALA A 100 -26.45 -6.06 -5.97
C ALA A 100 -26.67 -7.50 -5.45
N GLU A 101 -25.61 -8.27 -5.26
CA GLU A 101 -25.68 -9.64 -4.70
C GLU A 101 -25.54 -9.66 -3.17
N CYS A 102 -25.22 -8.53 -2.55
CA CYS A 102 -25.13 -8.40 -1.09
C CYS A 102 -26.52 -8.16 -0.49
N LYS A 103 -26.71 -8.57 0.77
CA LYS A 103 -27.94 -8.25 1.47
C LYS A 103 -27.98 -6.78 1.86
N GLU A 104 -29.13 -6.12 1.66
CA GLU A 104 -29.32 -4.71 1.99
C GLU A 104 -28.93 -4.36 3.43
N GLU A 105 -29.27 -5.23 4.37
CA GLU A 105 -28.96 -5.07 5.80
C GLU A 105 -27.46 -5.08 6.10
N ASP A 106 -26.64 -5.75 5.26
CA ASP A 106 -25.18 -5.83 5.41
C ASP A 106 -24.44 -4.61 4.82
N LEU A 107 -25.17 -3.77 4.09
CA LEU A 107 -24.65 -2.56 3.46
C LEU A 107 -24.89 -1.30 4.32
N VAL A 108 -25.64 -1.41 5.43
CA VAL A 108 -25.95 -0.29 6.34
C VAL A 108 -24.72 0.04 7.20
N TRP A 109 -24.35 1.34 7.27
CA TRP A 109 -23.15 1.78 7.94
C TRP A 109 -23.04 1.36 9.41
N GLU A 110 -24.11 1.50 10.20
CA GLU A 110 -24.09 1.18 11.62
C GLU A 110 -23.79 -0.30 11.88
N LYS A 111 -24.29 -1.19 11.01
CA LYS A 111 -23.99 -2.62 11.07
C LYS A 111 -22.55 -2.89 10.63
N ARG A 112 -22.13 -2.28 9.51
CA ARG A 112 -20.76 -2.39 8.99
C ARG A 112 -19.74 -1.86 9.99
N TRP A 113 -19.97 -0.66 10.56
CA TRP A 113 -19.06 -0.04 11.53
C TRP A 113 -18.80 -0.92 12.74
N LYS A 114 -19.85 -1.48 13.32
CA LYS A 114 -19.71 -2.38 14.46
C LYS A 114 -18.77 -3.55 14.14
N ARG A 115 -18.93 -4.15 12.97
CA ARG A 115 -18.07 -5.25 12.51
C ARG A 115 -16.65 -4.80 12.14
N ILE A 116 -16.51 -3.64 11.50
CA ILE A 116 -15.19 -3.04 11.21
C ILE A 116 -14.42 -2.84 12.51
N LEU A 117 -15.05 -2.27 13.53
CA LEU A 117 -14.42 -2.03 14.82
C LEU A 117 -14.03 -3.36 15.51
N GLU A 118 -14.92 -4.35 15.52
CA GLU A 118 -14.65 -5.70 16.04
C GLU A 118 -13.46 -6.35 15.31
N GLU A 119 -13.43 -6.28 13.99
CA GLU A 119 -12.38 -6.87 13.16
C GLU A 119 -11.02 -6.20 13.37
N ILE A 120 -10.97 -4.87 13.39
CA ILE A 120 -9.76 -4.11 13.69
C ILE A 120 -9.24 -4.43 15.08
N THR A 121 -10.11 -4.38 16.10
CA THR A 121 -9.70 -4.50 17.51
C THR A 121 -9.38 -5.92 17.92
N SER A 122 -9.92 -6.94 17.22
CA SER A 122 -9.64 -8.36 17.51
C SER A 122 -8.17 -8.74 17.43
N ALA A 123 -7.39 -8.04 16.58
CA ALA A 123 -5.94 -8.25 16.46
C ALA A 123 -5.13 -7.51 17.51
N GLU A 124 -5.77 -6.71 18.39
CA GLU A 124 -5.14 -5.82 19.37
C GLU A 124 -3.96 -5.03 18.76
N PRO A 125 -4.13 -4.33 17.64
CA PRO A 125 -3.03 -3.71 16.91
C PRO A 125 -2.39 -2.60 17.71
N ASP A 126 -1.11 -2.34 17.43
CA ASP A 126 -0.37 -1.20 17.96
C ASP A 126 -0.40 -0.03 16.96
N VAL A 127 -0.56 -0.37 15.66
CA VAL A 127 -0.74 0.59 14.56
C VAL A 127 -1.87 0.12 13.64
N ILE A 128 -2.75 1.05 13.24
CA ILE A 128 -3.89 0.80 12.34
C ILE A 128 -3.80 1.78 11.17
N CYS A 129 -3.78 1.25 9.96
CA CYS A 129 -3.74 2.00 8.71
C CYS A 129 -5.05 1.77 7.94
N LEU A 130 -5.85 2.80 7.73
CA LEU A 130 -7.15 2.68 7.09
C LEU A 130 -7.19 3.46 5.78
N GLN A 131 -7.92 2.95 4.81
CA GLN A 131 -8.24 3.60 3.56
C GLN A 131 -9.76 3.72 3.42
N GLU A 132 -10.22 4.70 2.66
CA GLU A 132 -11.64 5.06 2.50
C GLU A 132 -12.34 5.44 3.81
N VAL A 133 -11.62 6.12 4.70
CA VAL A 133 -12.22 6.70 5.90
C VAL A 133 -13.02 7.93 5.49
N GLN A 134 -14.34 7.86 5.61
CA GLN A 134 -15.25 8.94 5.25
C GLN A 134 -15.13 10.11 6.23
N GLU A 135 -15.13 11.35 5.71
CA GLU A 135 -14.82 12.54 6.48
C GLU A 135 -15.82 12.77 7.63
N ASP A 136 -17.10 12.69 7.36
CA ASP A 136 -18.16 12.89 8.36
C ASP A 136 -18.30 11.72 9.35
N HIS A 137 -17.67 10.57 9.05
CA HIS A 137 -17.54 9.44 9.97
C HIS A 137 -16.33 9.55 10.91
N TRP A 138 -15.36 10.44 10.60
CA TRP A 138 -14.11 10.53 11.35
C TRP A 138 -14.32 10.76 12.84
N ASP A 139 -15.00 11.84 13.21
CA ASP A 139 -15.22 12.18 14.61
C ASP A 139 -16.24 11.28 15.32
N PRO A 140 -17.46 11.05 14.77
CA PRO A 140 -18.50 10.33 15.49
C PRO A 140 -18.22 8.84 15.68
N PHE A 141 -17.46 8.23 14.76
CA PHE A 141 -17.19 6.81 14.81
C PHE A 141 -15.75 6.49 15.18
N TYR A 142 -14.76 6.93 14.36
CA TYR A 142 -13.36 6.53 14.55
C TYR A 142 -12.74 7.19 15.77
N VAL A 143 -12.81 8.51 15.90
CA VAL A 143 -12.23 9.23 17.04
C VAL A 143 -12.93 8.82 18.33
N ASN A 144 -14.25 8.77 18.31
CA ASN A 144 -15.06 8.42 19.49
C ASN A 144 -14.70 7.04 20.05
N GLU A 145 -14.54 6.02 19.19
CA GLU A 145 -14.29 4.65 19.68
C GLU A 145 -12.81 4.35 19.88
N LEU A 146 -11.94 4.70 18.90
CA LEU A 146 -10.52 4.35 19.00
C LEU A 146 -9.78 5.13 20.08
N SER A 147 -10.20 6.38 20.37
CA SER A 147 -9.60 7.15 21.48
C SER A 147 -9.90 6.53 22.85
N LYS A 148 -11.08 5.95 23.05
CA LYS A 148 -11.43 5.22 24.29
C LYS A 148 -10.54 3.97 24.48
N LEU A 149 -10.07 3.39 23.38
CA LEU A 149 -9.16 2.24 23.38
C LEU A 149 -7.68 2.64 23.48
N GLY A 150 -7.38 3.93 23.67
CA GLY A 150 -6.02 4.45 23.88
C GLY A 150 -5.24 4.75 22.60
N TYR A 151 -5.92 4.84 21.46
CA TYR A 151 -5.28 5.25 20.20
C TYR A 151 -5.33 6.76 19.99
N LYS A 152 -4.33 7.27 19.25
CA LYS A 152 -4.33 8.60 18.64
C LYS A 152 -4.27 8.46 17.13
N GLY A 153 -5.00 9.31 16.40
CA GLY A 153 -5.15 9.21 14.96
C GLY A 153 -4.59 10.40 14.21
N LEU A 154 -4.08 10.14 13.01
CA LEU A 154 -3.77 11.09 11.97
C LEU A 154 -4.73 10.81 10.82
N TYR A 155 -5.30 11.85 10.23
CA TYR A 155 -6.25 11.74 9.12
C TYR A 155 -5.88 12.69 7.99
N LYS A 156 -5.94 12.22 6.77
CA LYS A 156 -5.80 13.04 5.57
C LYS A 156 -6.92 12.72 4.60
N LYS A 157 -7.84 13.67 4.45
CA LYS A 157 -8.87 13.64 3.43
C LYS A 157 -8.26 13.78 2.04
N ARG A 158 -8.80 13.10 1.05
CA ARG A 158 -8.48 13.30 -0.36
C ARG A 158 -8.81 14.74 -0.77
N THR A 159 -8.04 15.27 -1.73
CA THR A 159 -8.25 16.64 -2.24
C THR A 159 -9.54 16.77 -3.05
N GLY A 160 -9.87 18.00 -3.44
CA GLY A 160 -11.06 18.28 -4.21
C GLY A 160 -12.37 17.95 -3.47
N ALA A 161 -13.36 17.51 -4.23
CA ALA A 161 -14.70 17.19 -3.71
C ALA A 161 -14.84 15.74 -3.22
N ARG A 162 -13.73 15.07 -2.88
CA ARG A 162 -13.77 13.71 -2.36
C ARG A 162 -14.21 13.72 -0.90
N VAL A 163 -14.93 12.69 -0.51
CA VAL A 163 -15.53 12.58 0.84
C VAL A 163 -14.76 11.65 1.78
N ASP A 164 -13.80 10.92 1.24
CA ASP A 164 -13.01 9.91 1.95
C ASP A 164 -11.53 10.27 2.03
N GLY A 165 -10.78 9.54 2.82
CA GLY A 165 -9.35 9.74 2.99
C GLY A 165 -8.64 8.53 3.55
N VAL A 166 -7.43 8.73 4.04
CA VAL A 166 -6.62 7.72 4.72
C VAL A 166 -6.39 8.12 6.17
N ALA A 167 -6.27 7.14 7.05
CA ALA A 167 -5.99 7.35 8.46
C ALA A 167 -4.89 6.43 8.96
N LEU A 168 -4.09 6.94 9.91
CA LEU A 168 -3.09 6.19 10.64
C LEU A 168 -3.32 6.39 12.13
N TRP A 169 -3.59 5.30 12.84
CA TRP A 169 -3.79 5.27 14.29
C TRP A 169 -2.65 4.52 14.95
N TYR A 170 -2.25 4.99 16.13
CA TYR A 170 -1.21 4.34 16.92
C TYR A 170 -1.59 4.31 18.40
N ARG A 171 -1.20 3.23 19.09
CA ARG A 171 -1.43 3.08 20.54
C ARG A 171 -0.53 4.06 21.30
N SER A 172 -1.13 5.07 21.94
CA SER A 172 -0.42 6.19 22.55
C SER A 172 0.43 5.80 23.77
N SER A 173 0.12 4.65 24.39
CA SER A 173 0.94 4.08 25.46
C SER A 173 2.25 3.44 24.96
N LEU A 174 2.34 3.11 23.67
CA LEU A 174 3.51 2.44 23.09
C LEU A 174 4.30 3.35 22.16
N PHE A 175 3.65 4.28 21.50
CA PHE A 175 4.27 5.15 20.50
C PHE A 175 3.82 6.61 20.66
N ARG A 176 4.70 7.51 20.24
CA ARG A 176 4.39 8.90 19.91
C ARG A 176 4.79 9.17 18.48
N VAL A 177 4.14 10.12 17.84
CA VAL A 177 4.58 10.68 16.57
C VAL A 177 5.74 11.63 16.84
N ASP A 178 6.83 11.44 16.14
CA ASP A 178 7.97 12.35 16.11
C ASP A 178 7.76 13.42 15.04
N ILE A 179 7.55 12.97 13.82
CA ILE A 179 7.22 13.80 12.65
C ILE A 179 6.25 13.03 11.75
N TRP A 180 5.39 13.74 11.05
CA TRP A 180 4.53 13.14 10.04
C TRP A 180 4.25 14.12 8.90
N SER A 181 3.88 13.57 7.75
CA SER A 181 3.54 14.31 6.55
C SER A 181 2.25 13.77 5.93
N ALA A 182 1.43 14.68 5.44
CA ALA A 182 0.26 14.41 4.63
C ALA A 182 0.60 14.66 3.17
N VAL A 183 0.67 13.59 2.37
CA VAL A 183 1.06 13.66 0.95
C VAL A 183 -0.18 13.83 0.08
N GLU A 184 -0.19 14.82 -0.79
CA GLU A 184 -1.22 15.04 -1.81
C GLU A 184 -0.66 14.71 -3.19
N PHE A 185 -1.39 13.87 -3.94
CA PHE A 185 -1.00 13.49 -5.31
C PHE A 185 -1.71 14.35 -6.37
N ASN A 186 -2.33 15.44 -5.98
CA ASN A 186 -2.89 16.43 -6.89
C ASN A 186 -2.01 17.68 -6.86
N ILE A 187 -1.06 17.73 -7.80
CA ILE A 187 -0.09 18.81 -7.92
C ILE A 187 -0.35 19.59 -9.21
N PRO A 188 -0.74 20.87 -9.14
CA PRO A 188 -1.00 21.67 -10.32
C PRO A 188 0.19 21.68 -11.30
N GLY A 189 -0.09 21.45 -12.58
CA GLY A 189 0.92 21.44 -13.64
C GLY A 189 1.68 20.10 -13.81
N GLU A 190 1.40 19.09 -12.98
CA GLU A 190 2.02 17.76 -13.09
C GLU A 190 1.06 16.75 -13.70
N PRO A 191 1.21 16.34 -14.97
CA PRO A 191 0.21 15.54 -15.68
C PRO A 191 0.06 14.11 -15.15
N TYR A 192 1.01 13.62 -14.38
CA TYR A 192 0.97 12.31 -13.71
C TYR A 192 0.67 12.41 -12.22
N LEU A 193 0.55 13.62 -11.67
CA LEU A 193 0.15 13.91 -10.29
C LEU A 193 -1.02 14.90 -10.31
N ASP A 194 -2.14 14.49 -10.93
CA ASP A 194 -3.35 15.26 -11.14
C ASP A 194 -4.60 14.54 -10.57
N ARG A 195 -4.42 13.76 -9.51
CA ARG A 195 -5.48 12.96 -8.89
C ARG A 195 -5.55 13.21 -7.40
N ASP A 196 -6.78 13.25 -6.89
CA ASP A 196 -7.12 13.57 -5.49
C ASP A 196 -6.68 12.51 -4.46
N ASN A 197 -5.89 11.53 -4.85
CA ASN A 197 -5.36 10.52 -3.94
C ASN A 197 -4.37 11.13 -2.95
N VAL A 198 -4.22 10.50 -1.80
CA VAL A 198 -3.39 10.98 -0.69
C VAL A 198 -2.66 9.85 0.02
N ALA A 199 -1.67 10.22 0.83
CA ALA A 199 -1.01 9.34 1.76
C ALA A 199 -0.70 10.05 3.09
N ILE A 200 -0.43 9.25 4.13
CA ILE A 200 0.16 9.69 5.39
C ILE A 200 1.47 8.93 5.54
N VAL A 201 2.54 9.63 5.91
CA VAL A 201 3.82 9.05 6.33
C VAL A 201 4.13 9.57 7.71
N ALA A 202 4.40 8.70 8.69
CA ALA A 202 4.66 9.07 10.07
C ALA A 202 5.85 8.30 10.63
N ARG A 203 6.75 9.01 11.33
CA ARG A 203 7.81 8.41 12.14
C ARG A 203 7.30 8.25 13.56
N LEU A 204 7.20 7.02 14.01
CA LEU A 204 6.73 6.62 15.32
C LEU A 204 7.94 6.25 16.19
N VAL A 205 8.02 6.86 17.37
CA VAL A 205 9.06 6.60 18.38
C VAL A 205 8.42 5.91 19.57
N PRO A 206 9.00 4.79 20.06
CA PRO A 206 8.49 4.13 21.25
C PRO A 206 8.52 5.07 22.47
N THR A 207 7.49 5.00 23.31
CA THR A 207 7.40 5.74 24.58
C THR A 207 7.96 4.94 25.74
N ILE A 208 8.22 3.66 25.55
CA ILE A 208 8.73 2.73 26.56
C ILE A 208 10.16 3.12 26.97
N PRO A 209 10.49 3.21 28.27
CA PRO A 209 11.84 3.51 28.74
C PRO A 209 12.89 2.56 28.15
N GLY A 210 14.00 3.13 27.69
CA GLY A 210 15.09 2.39 27.04
C GLY A 210 14.90 2.14 25.54
N TRP A 211 13.73 2.45 24.97
CA TRP A 211 13.41 2.24 23.54
C TRP A 211 13.29 3.52 22.72
N GLN A 212 13.35 4.70 23.37
CA GLN A 212 13.15 6.01 22.70
C GLN A 212 14.23 6.35 21.65
N HIS A 213 15.34 5.60 21.64
CA HIS A 213 16.40 5.72 20.65
C HIS A 213 16.08 5.02 19.31
N LEU A 214 14.97 4.30 19.25
CA LEU A 214 14.48 3.64 18.05
C LEU A 214 13.30 4.41 17.44
N ALA A 215 13.10 4.19 16.15
CA ALA A 215 11.91 4.66 15.44
C ALA A 215 11.50 3.64 14.37
N VAL A 216 10.27 3.74 13.92
CA VAL A 216 9.75 3.06 12.74
C VAL A 216 8.95 4.07 11.91
N VAL A 217 9.16 4.08 10.60
CA VAL A 217 8.36 4.88 9.69
C VAL A 217 7.23 4.02 9.14
N VAL A 218 6.01 4.52 9.26
CA VAL A 218 4.81 3.86 8.74
C VAL A 218 4.13 4.78 7.76
N ALA A 219 3.84 4.27 6.59
CA ALA A 219 3.08 4.96 5.55
C ALA A 219 1.79 4.22 5.22
N THR A 220 0.73 4.97 4.94
CA THR A 220 -0.53 4.44 4.40
C THR A 220 -0.98 5.27 3.22
N THR A 221 -1.45 4.63 2.17
CA THR A 221 -1.92 5.30 0.95
C THR A 221 -3.12 4.59 0.34
N HIS A 222 -3.86 5.33 -0.48
CA HIS A 222 -4.84 4.77 -1.41
C HIS A 222 -4.55 5.35 -2.79
N LEU A 223 -3.92 4.55 -3.67
CA LEU A 223 -3.54 4.99 -5.01
C LEU A 223 -4.74 5.00 -5.97
N LEU A 224 -4.53 5.60 -7.13
CA LEU A 224 -5.58 5.72 -8.15
C LEU A 224 -6.24 4.37 -8.48
N TYR A 225 -7.57 4.31 -8.42
CA TYR A 225 -8.35 3.10 -8.76
C TYR A 225 -8.17 2.65 -10.21
N ASN A 226 -8.12 3.58 -11.19
CA ASN A 226 -8.15 3.25 -12.62
C ASN A 226 -7.07 2.22 -13.00
N THR A 227 -7.51 1.03 -13.42
CA THR A 227 -6.64 -0.11 -13.78
C THR A 227 -5.81 0.10 -15.05
N ARG A 228 -6.09 1.18 -15.82
CA ARG A 228 -5.40 1.51 -17.08
C ARG A 228 -4.47 2.71 -16.94
N ARG A 229 -4.16 3.16 -15.73
CA ARG A 229 -3.31 4.32 -15.49
C ARG A 229 -2.19 3.97 -14.51
N HIS A 230 -1.39 2.96 -14.89
CA HIS A 230 -0.21 2.58 -14.12
C HIS A 230 0.90 3.64 -14.16
N ASP A 231 0.90 4.49 -15.18
CA ASP A 231 1.74 5.69 -15.27
C ASP A 231 1.52 6.64 -14.09
N ILE A 232 0.27 6.94 -13.76
CA ILE A 232 -0.10 7.77 -12.60
C ILE A 232 0.29 7.08 -11.29
N LYS A 233 -0.02 5.80 -11.13
CA LYS A 233 0.35 5.05 -9.93
C LYS A 233 1.88 5.01 -9.73
N LEU A 234 2.64 4.98 -10.81
CA LEU A 234 4.11 5.04 -10.76
C LEU A 234 4.60 6.40 -10.25
N ALA A 235 4.04 7.52 -10.75
CA ALA A 235 4.37 8.85 -10.28
C ALA A 235 3.94 9.07 -8.82
N GLN A 236 2.74 8.64 -8.44
CA GLN A 236 2.28 8.65 -7.04
C GLN A 236 3.22 7.87 -6.13
N THR A 237 3.71 6.71 -6.60
CA THR A 237 4.68 5.89 -5.84
C THR A 237 6.05 6.56 -5.74
N GLN A 238 6.52 7.27 -6.79
CA GLN A 238 7.77 8.04 -6.75
C GLN A 238 7.71 9.11 -5.66
N LEU A 239 6.63 9.89 -5.60
CA LEU A 239 6.43 10.92 -4.58
C LEU A 239 6.32 10.30 -3.18
N LEU A 240 5.52 9.23 -3.02
CA LEU A 240 5.39 8.52 -1.74
C LEU A 240 6.73 7.99 -1.22
N LEU A 241 7.56 7.43 -2.10
CA LEU A 241 8.87 6.91 -1.73
C LEU A 241 9.84 8.02 -1.36
N ALA A 242 9.77 9.19 -2.01
CA ALA A 242 10.58 10.36 -1.64
C ALA A 242 10.21 10.85 -0.22
N GLU A 243 8.93 10.90 0.10
CA GLU A 243 8.47 11.25 1.45
C GLU A 243 8.89 10.21 2.50
N CYS A 244 8.75 8.92 2.17
CA CYS A 244 9.22 7.85 3.04
C CYS A 244 10.74 7.94 3.28
N GLU A 245 11.51 8.28 2.25
CA GLU A 245 12.96 8.42 2.33
C GLU A 245 13.36 9.58 3.23
N SER A 246 12.72 10.73 3.07
CA SER A 246 12.94 11.91 3.90
C SER A 246 12.70 11.63 5.39
N LEU A 247 11.55 11.00 5.73
CA LEU A 247 11.23 10.71 7.12
C LEU A 247 12.01 9.53 7.71
N ALA A 248 12.48 8.60 6.88
CA ALA A 248 13.21 7.44 7.34
C ALA A 248 14.71 7.68 7.50
N TYR A 249 15.27 8.74 6.89
CA TYR A 249 16.71 9.00 6.95
C TYR A 249 17.18 9.29 8.38
N ARG A 250 18.35 8.73 8.75
CA ARG A 250 18.99 8.89 10.05
C ARG A 250 20.21 9.78 9.94
N SER A 251 20.10 11.01 10.41
CA SER A 251 21.20 11.97 10.44
C SER A 251 22.36 11.57 11.39
N ASP A 252 22.06 10.70 12.39
CA ASP A 252 23.04 10.21 13.36
C ASP A 252 23.81 8.97 12.90
N ALA A 253 23.36 8.30 11.84
CA ALA A 253 23.91 7.03 11.37
C ALA A 253 25.40 7.13 10.99
N ALA A 254 25.82 8.23 10.39
CA ALA A 254 27.22 8.46 10.03
C ALA A 254 28.18 8.44 11.23
N ARG A 255 27.71 8.83 12.41
CA ARG A 255 28.51 8.83 13.67
C ARG A 255 28.69 7.45 14.27
N PHE A 256 27.75 6.53 14.03
CA PHE A 256 27.70 5.23 14.71
C PHE A 256 27.92 4.04 13.78
N GLY A 257 28.13 4.28 12.46
CA GLY A 257 28.30 3.20 11.47
C GLY A 257 27.05 2.30 11.33
N GLY A 258 25.88 2.78 11.78
CA GLY A 258 24.62 2.05 11.75
C GLY A 258 23.88 2.14 10.40
N PRO A 259 22.70 1.54 10.28
CA PRO A 259 21.87 1.65 9.10
C PRO A 259 21.45 3.12 8.88
N GLN A 260 21.53 3.58 7.65
CA GLN A 260 21.23 4.99 7.28
C GLN A 260 19.73 5.32 7.36
N TYR A 261 18.85 4.33 7.51
CA TYR A 261 17.41 4.51 7.52
C TYR A 261 16.78 3.77 8.69
N TRP A 262 15.74 4.39 9.26
CA TRP A 262 14.82 3.71 10.15
C TRP A 262 14.05 2.62 9.39
N PRO A 263 13.62 1.55 10.08
CA PRO A 263 12.70 0.58 9.50
C PRO A 263 11.48 1.26 8.91
N LEU A 264 11.06 0.81 7.72
CA LEU A 264 9.95 1.36 6.96
C LEU A 264 8.88 0.31 6.73
N ILE A 265 7.62 0.67 6.96
CA ILE A 265 6.43 -0.11 6.62
C ILE A 265 5.56 0.77 5.71
N ILE A 266 5.21 0.28 4.52
CA ILE A 266 4.29 0.96 3.59
C ILE A 266 3.07 0.08 3.40
N THR A 267 1.89 0.64 3.67
CA THR A 267 0.62 -0.07 3.62
C THR A 267 -0.37 0.63 2.71
N GLY A 268 -1.43 -0.07 2.34
CA GLY A 268 -2.60 0.55 1.72
C GLY A 268 -3.18 -0.24 0.57
N ASP A 269 -4.18 0.38 -0.04
CA ASP A 269 -4.77 -0.04 -1.30
C ASP A 269 -4.02 0.62 -2.46
N PHE A 270 -3.20 -0.16 -3.14
CA PHE A 270 -2.41 0.29 -4.28
C PHE A 270 -3.17 0.20 -5.61
N ASN A 271 -4.34 -0.45 -5.62
CA ASN A 271 -5.14 -0.64 -6.82
C ASN A 271 -4.37 -1.24 -8.00
N LEU A 272 -3.42 -2.12 -7.73
CA LEU A 272 -2.60 -2.82 -8.73
C LEU A 272 -2.40 -4.29 -8.36
N LEU A 273 -2.24 -5.12 -9.37
CA LEU A 273 -1.99 -6.54 -9.15
C LEU A 273 -0.53 -6.81 -8.72
N PRO A 274 -0.29 -7.91 -7.99
CA PRO A 274 1.06 -8.39 -7.70
C PRO A 274 1.89 -8.52 -8.98
N TYR A 275 3.20 -8.32 -8.85
CA TYR A 275 4.19 -8.42 -9.93
C TYR A 275 4.05 -7.37 -11.05
N SER A 276 3.16 -6.37 -10.92
CA SER A 276 3.07 -5.20 -11.81
C SER A 276 4.36 -4.36 -11.79
N GLY A 277 4.49 -3.37 -12.70
CA GLY A 277 5.66 -2.51 -12.74
C GLY A 277 5.90 -1.76 -11.42
N VAL A 278 4.87 -1.18 -10.82
CA VAL A 278 4.97 -0.50 -9.53
C VAL A 278 5.34 -1.47 -8.40
N TYR A 279 4.74 -2.66 -8.36
CA TYR A 279 5.11 -3.71 -7.41
C TYR A 279 6.59 -4.12 -7.55
N LYS A 280 7.10 -4.18 -8.80
CA LYS A 280 8.52 -4.46 -9.06
C LYS A 280 9.41 -3.32 -8.57
N LEU A 281 9.03 -2.05 -8.81
CA LEU A 281 9.77 -0.92 -8.24
C LEU A 281 9.92 -1.09 -6.74
N LEU A 282 8.82 -1.26 -6.00
CA LEU A 282 8.82 -1.41 -4.55
C LEU A 282 9.68 -2.58 -4.06
N THR A 283 9.57 -3.76 -4.70
CA THR A 283 10.23 -4.98 -4.19
C THR A 283 11.63 -5.23 -4.76
N LYS A 284 11.97 -4.64 -5.91
CA LYS A 284 13.31 -4.77 -6.54
C LYS A 284 14.19 -3.54 -6.34
N GLY A 285 13.60 -2.41 -5.89
CA GLY A 285 14.30 -1.16 -5.68
C GLY A 285 14.60 -0.38 -6.96
N ARG A 286 14.22 -0.89 -8.13
CA ARG A 286 14.49 -0.27 -9.44
C ARG A 286 13.46 -0.69 -10.48
N LEU A 287 13.09 0.26 -11.36
CA LEU A 287 12.26 0.02 -12.54
C LEU A 287 12.74 0.92 -13.70
N GLU A 288 13.10 0.33 -14.83
CA GLU A 288 13.25 1.01 -16.12
C GLU A 288 11.84 1.10 -16.73
N TYR A 289 11.34 2.32 -16.89
CA TYR A 289 9.97 2.55 -17.35
C TYR A 289 9.89 3.23 -18.72
N GLU A 290 11.00 3.80 -19.23
CA GLU A 290 11.05 4.38 -20.57
C GLU A 290 10.60 3.36 -21.62
N GLY A 291 9.69 3.77 -22.50
CA GLY A 291 9.17 2.92 -23.56
C GLY A 291 8.10 1.90 -23.12
N LEU A 292 7.86 1.73 -21.81
CA LEU A 292 6.78 0.87 -21.34
C LEU A 292 5.40 1.48 -21.62
N CYS A 293 4.40 0.62 -21.75
CA CYS A 293 3.01 1.03 -21.91
C CYS A 293 2.50 1.76 -20.65
N ALA A 294 1.97 2.96 -20.81
CA ALA A 294 1.42 3.77 -19.71
C ALA A 294 0.28 3.05 -18.96
N LYS A 295 -0.48 2.18 -19.65
CA LYS A 295 -1.62 1.46 -19.07
C LYS A 295 -1.20 0.36 -18.11
N THR A 296 -0.07 -0.34 -18.38
CA THR A 296 0.26 -1.61 -17.70
C THR A 296 1.68 -1.67 -17.15
N LEU A 297 2.57 -0.75 -17.55
CA LEU A 297 4.03 -0.79 -17.29
C LEU A 297 4.68 -2.10 -17.77
N THR A 298 4.26 -2.56 -18.93
CA THR A 298 4.86 -3.70 -19.64
C THR A 298 5.34 -3.26 -21.02
N LEU A 299 6.18 -4.07 -21.65
CA LEU A 299 6.51 -3.87 -23.06
C LEU A 299 5.25 -4.03 -23.90
N MET A 300 5.06 -3.13 -24.86
CA MET A 300 3.94 -3.23 -25.81
C MET A 300 4.26 -4.25 -26.88
N PRO A 301 3.33 -5.17 -27.18
CA PRO A 301 3.46 -6.06 -28.33
C PRO A 301 3.64 -5.26 -29.63
N PRO A 302 4.33 -5.82 -30.64
CA PRO A 302 4.43 -5.23 -31.96
C PRO A 302 3.02 -5.03 -32.56
N GLY A 303 2.76 -3.85 -33.13
CA GLY A 303 1.48 -3.54 -33.77
C GLY A 303 0.35 -3.09 -32.86
N GLU A 304 0.58 -3.04 -31.52
CA GLU A 304 -0.39 -2.43 -30.60
C GLU A 304 -0.17 -0.91 -30.49
N ASP A 305 -1.28 -0.16 -30.57
CA ASP A 305 -1.30 1.27 -30.34
C ASP A 305 -1.50 1.59 -28.85
N GLY A 306 -0.68 2.50 -28.33
CA GLY A 306 -0.80 2.94 -26.93
C GLY A 306 0.24 3.98 -26.56
N LYS A 307 -0.05 4.75 -25.51
CA LYS A 307 0.90 5.73 -25.00
C LYS A 307 2.07 4.99 -24.32
N ARG A 308 3.29 5.26 -24.80
CA ARG A 308 4.54 4.84 -24.17
C ARG A 308 5.02 5.91 -23.19
N LEU A 309 5.63 5.52 -22.10
CA LEU A 309 6.25 6.44 -21.18
C LEU A 309 7.56 7.00 -21.80
N GLY A 310 7.77 8.28 -21.62
CA GLY A 310 9.05 8.95 -21.89
C GLY A 310 10.02 8.84 -20.71
N LYS A 311 11.09 9.58 -20.80
CA LYS A 311 12.16 9.59 -19.77
C LYS A 311 11.76 10.25 -18.46
N LYS A 312 10.73 11.09 -18.44
CA LYS A 312 10.37 11.92 -17.30
C LYS A 312 8.91 11.64 -16.87
N LEU A 313 8.70 11.39 -15.56
CA LEU A 313 7.40 11.27 -14.94
C LEU A 313 7.02 12.54 -14.16
N ILE A 314 7.87 12.99 -13.27
CA ILE A 314 7.69 14.20 -12.47
C ILE A 314 8.67 15.26 -12.95
N SER A 315 8.23 16.50 -12.98
CA SER A 315 9.06 17.64 -13.38
C SER A 315 10.22 17.85 -12.40
N PRO A 316 11.46 18.13 -12.86
CA PRO A 316 12.60 18.43 -11.97
C PRO A 316 12.34 19.61 -11.03
N GLU A 317 11.45 20.54 -11.41
CA GLU A 317 11.04 21.69 -10.61
C GLU A 317 10.37 21.28 -9.29
N ARG A 318 9.93 20.01 -9.17
CA ARG A 318 9.35 19.46 -7.94
C ARG A 318 10.38 18.92 -6.96
N ASN A 319 11.66 19.04 -7.26
CA ASN A 319 12.77 18.64 -6.39
C ASN A 319 12.81 17.14 -6.04
N ILE A 320 12.16 16.29 -6.85
CA ILE A 320 12.14 14.85 -6.65
C ILE A 320 13.00 14.19 -7.71
N THR A 321 14.07 13.54 -7.29
CA THR A 321 14.99 12.82 -8.18
C THR A 321 14.40 11.48 -8.65
N ASP A 322 14.98 10.91 -9.70
CA ASP A 322 14.67 9.54 -10.14
C ASP A 322 15.10 8.47 -9.13
N ASN A 323 15.88 8.84 -8.10
CA ASN A 323 16.19 7.97 -6.95
C ASN A 323 15.15 8.08 -5.84
N CYS A 324 14.00 8.71 -6.09
CA CYS A 324 12.93 8.93 -5.11
C CYS A 324 13.46 9.63 -3.84
N GLN A 325 14.16 10.74 -4.00
CA GLN A 325 14.73 11.57 -2.94
C GLN A 325 14.46 13.04 -3.23
N TYR A 326 14.22 13.83 -2.19
CA TYR A 326 14.17 15.28 -2.32
C TYR A 326 15.58 15.87 -2.47
N VAL A 327 15.75 16.75 -3.44
CA VAL A 327 17.02 17.48 -3.64
C VAL A 327 17.43 18.23 -2.39
N TYR A 328 16.47 18.87 -1.73
CA TYR A 328 16.70 19.58 -0.49
C TYR A 328 17.34 18.71 0.60
N ASP A 329 16.82 17.49 0.80
CA ASP A 329 17.37 16.56 1.78
C ASP A 329 18.79 16.12 1.42
N ILE A 330 19.04 15.87 0.12
CA ILE A 330 20.38 15.50 -0.35
C ILE A 330 21.37 16.63 -0.04
N LEU A 331 21.01 17.88 -0.34
CA LEU A 331 21.89 19.03 -0.12
C LEU A 331 22.17 19.27 1.38
N ASN A 332 21.15 19.18 2.23
CA ASN A 332 21.31 19.31 3.69
C ASN A 332 22.25 18.25 4.27
N ARG A 333 22.14 17.01 3.79
CA ARG A 333 23.02 15.91 4.23
C ARG A 333 24.47 16.21 3.92
N LEU A 334 24.76 16.76 2.74
CA LEU A 334 26.09 17.13 2.31
C LEU A 334 26.66 18.32 3.12
N GLU A 335 25.81 19.28 3.50
CA GLU A 335 26.21 20.38 4.38
C GLU A 335 26.61 19.89 5.79
N VAL A 336 25.82 18.96 6.34
CA VAL A 336 26.11 18.32 7.63
C VAL A 336 27.40 17.52 7.59
N GLU A 337 27.64 16.77 6.51
CA GLU A 337 28.91 16.05 6.28
C GLU A 337 30.10 17.01 6.16
N ALA A 338 29.89 18.23 5.61
CA ALA A 338 30.90 19.29 5.54
C ALA A 338 31.08 20.05 6.87
N GLY A 339 30.39 19.68 7.94
CA GLY A 339 30.55 20.24 9.29
C GLY A 339 29.58 21.38 9.63
N ALA A 340 28.57 21.64 8.83
CA ALA A 340 27.50 22.58 9.17
C ALA A 340 26.61 22.05 10.29
N PRO A 341 26.02 22.92 11.15
CA PRO A 341 25.09 22.48 12.18
C PRO A 341 23.85 21.86 11.53
N VAL A 342 23.37 20.76 12.11
CA VAL A 342 22.13 20.11 11.68
C VAL A 342 20.97 21.10 11.81
N GLN A 343 20.41 21.57 10.69
CA GLN A 343 19.13 22.26 10.70
C GLN A 343 18.02 21.22 10.76
N GLU A 344 17.17 21.28 11.77
CA GLU A 344 15.89 20.54 11.77
C GLU A 344 15.05 21.06 10.60
N CYS A 345 14.94 20.26 9.57
CA CYS A 345 14.20 20.61 8.37
C CYS A 345 12.73 20.22 8.55
N LEU A 346 11.89 21.23 8.63
CA LEU A 346 10.49 21.09 8.27
C LEU A 346 10.46 20.64 6.78
N ALA A 347 9.70 19.60 6.47
CA ALA A 347 9.52 19.13 5.11
C ALA A 347 9.27 20.33 4.17
N PRO A 348 9.98 20.47 3.03
CA PRO A 348 9.79 21.60 2.15
C PRO A 348 8.32 21.62 1.71
N THR A 349 7.67 22.75 1.85
CA THR A 349 6.36 22.93 1.25
C THR A 349 6.48 22.70 -0.25
N LEU A 350 5.50 22.06 -0.87
CA LEU A 350 5.45 21.77 -2.31
C LEU A 350 5.67 22.99 -3.23
N ASP A 351 5.63 24.21 -2.67
CA ASP A 351 5.87 25.47 -3.34
C ASP A 351 7.35 25.86 -3.49
N THR A 352 8.30 25.08 -2.92
CA THR A 352 9.72 25.41 -3.00
C THR A 352 10.28 24.90 -4.33
N THR A 353 10.54 25.80 -5.28
CA THR A 353 11.11 25.45 -6.58
C THR A 353 12.59 25.09 -6.49
N LEU A 354 13.06 24.20 -7.37
CA LEU A 354 14.46 23.79 -7.45
C LEU A 354 15.41 24.99 -7.58
N GLN A 355 15.02 26.02 -8.36
CA GLN A 355 15.79 27.25 -8.51
C GLN A 355 15.94 28.03 -7.20
N ASN A 356 14.88 28.09 -6.38
CA ASN A 356 14.91 28.76 -5.08
C ASN A 356 15.82 28.03 -4.08
N ILE A 357 15.86 26.70 -4.14
CA ILE A 357 16.75 25.88 -3.32
C ILE A 357 18.20 26.12 -3.75
N ILE A 358 18.48 26.01 -5.04
CA ILE A 358 19.83 26.20 -5.62
C ILE A 358 20.38 27.59 -5.35
N SER A 359 19.54 28.64 -5.46
CA SER A 359 20.00 30.03 -5.27
C SER A 359 20.46 30.33 -3.84
N LYS A 360 19.93 29.61 -2.86
CA LYS A 360 20.26 29.78 -1.43
C LYS A 360 21.49 28.99 -0.97
N GLN A 361 22.05 28.10 -1.81
CA GLN A 361 23.18 27.25 -1.45
C GLN A 361 24.53 27.95 -1.62
N PRO A 362 25.54 27.69 -0.75
CA PRO A 362 26.91 28.18 -0.90
C PRO A 362 27.54 27.70 -2.21
N ALA A 363 28.43 28.52 -2.78
CA ALA A 363 29.04 28.27 -4.09
C ALA A 363 29.82 26.93 -4.19
N VAL A 364 30.37 26.42 -3.08
CA VAL A 364 31.15 25.18 -3.03
C VAL A 364 30.21 23.94 -3.15
N ALA A 365 29.02 24.00 -2.58
CA ALA A 365 28.01 22.92 -2.70
C ALA A 365 27.46 22.81 -4.13
N LYS A 366 27.46 23.91 -4.89
CA LYS A 366 26.90 23.97 -6.25
C LYS A 366 27.66 23.13 -7.28
N HIS A 367 28.99 22.96 -7.15
CA HIS A 367 29.80 22.34 -8.19
C HIS A 367 29.90 20.81 -8.13
N HIS A 368 29.82 20.20 -6.95
CA HIS A 368 30.01 18.74 -6.80
C HIS A 368 28.71 17.93 -6.75
N CYS A 369 27.57 18.55 -6.39
CA CYS A 369 26.29 17.82 -6.13
C CYS A 369 25.40 17.66 -7.36
N PHE A 370 25.44 18.63 -8.32
CA PHE A 370 24.47 18.61 -9.43
C PHE A 370 24.76 17.53 -10.48
N ALA A 371 25.99 17.04 -10.59
CA ALA A 371 26.34 15.96 -11.52
C ALA A 371 25.72 14.61 -11.11
N ASP A 372 25.43 14.42 -9.82
CA ASP A 372 24.91 13.17 -9.29
C ASP A 372 23.38 13.14 -9.14
N LEU A 373 22.71 14.31 -9.26
CA LEU A 373 21.26 14.38 -9.24
C LEU A 373 20.67 13.86 -10.55
N LYS A 374 19.86 12.81 -10.45
CA LYS A 374 19.28 12.15 -11.62
C LYS A 374 17.83 12.56 -11.82
N PHE A 375 17.53 13.11 -12.99
CA PHE A 375 16.20 13.47 -13.43
C PHE A 375 15.97 13.02 -14.87
N GLY A 376 14.78 12.50 -15.17
CA GLY A 376 14.39 12.15 -16.52
C GLY A 376 15.31 11.09 -17.16
N THR A 377 15.73 10.11 -16.40
CA THR A 377 16.59 9.01 -16.88
C THR A 377 15.79 7.85 -17.50
N GLY A 378 14.46 7.87 -17.38
CA GLY A 378 13.60 6.74 -17.78
C GLY A 378 13.64 5.58 -16.79
N THR A 379 14.26 5.78 -15.62
CA THR A 379 14.42 4.75 -14.59
C THR A 379 14.15 5.34 -13.23
N LEU A 380 13.33 4.67 -12.41
CA LEU A 380 13.21 4.99 -10.99
C LEU A 380 13.98 3.99 -10.14
N SER A 381 14.50 4.48 -9.01
CA SER A 381 15.08 3.64 -7.95
C SER A 381 14.80 4.24 -6.58
N HIS A 382 15.01 3.45 -5.53
CA HIS A 382 14.92 3.91 -4.14
C HIS A 382 15.90 3.11 -3.25
N PRO A 383 16.33 3.66 -2.09
CA PRO A 383 17.36 3.04 -1.26
C PRO A 383 16.88 1.84 -0.45
N PHE A 384 15.57 1.62 -0.36
CA PHE A 384 15.00 0.60 0.49
C PHE A 384 15.05 -0.78 -0.16
N LYS A 385 15.20 -1.82 0.65
CA LYS A 385 14.95 -3.21 0.27
C LYS A 385 13.62 -3.64 0.88
N LEU A 386 12.55 -3.57 0.11
CA LEU A 386 11.20 -3.88 0.58
C LEU A 386 10.80 -5.33 0.25
N ARG A 387 10.07 -5.94 1.18
CA ARG A 387 9.39 -7.22 0.97
C ARG A 387 7.90 -7.05 1.22
N SER A 388 7.08 -7.77 0.48
CA SER A 388 5.67 -7.92 0.82
C SER A 388 5.50 -8.93 1.96
N VAL A 389 4.58 -8.64 2.89
CA VAL A 389 4.16 -9.57 3.94
C VAL A 389 3.52 -10.83 3.34
N TYR A 390 2.80 -10.66 2.23
CA TYR A 390 2.07 -11.73 1.55
C TYR A 390 2.81 -12.20 0.30
N SER A 391 2.68 -13.48 -0.02
CA SER A 391 3.38 -14.11 -1.14
C SER A 391 2.62 -14.04 -2.46
N HIS A 392 1.32 -13.77 -2.40
CA HIS A 392 0.35 -13.63 -3.49
C HIS A 392 0.12 -14.87 -4.36
N GLY A 393 1.06 -15.79 -4.41
CA GLY A 393 0.95 -17.00 -5.24
C GLY A 393 0.95 -16.72 -6.76
N LYS A 394 0.50 -17.69 -7.55
CA LYS A 394 0.40 -17.56 -9.01
C LYS A 394 -0.93 -16.91 -9.37
N LEU A 395 -0.93 -15.71 -9.97
CA LEU A 395 -2.08 -14.84 -10.18
C LEU A 395 -3.35 -15.49 -10.74
N ASN A 396 -3.22 -16.45 -11.66
CA ASN A 396 -4.37 -17.11 -12.28
C ASN A 396 -4.76 -18.43 -11.60
N SER A 397 -4.21 -18.72 -10.43
CA SER A 397 -4.51 -19.92 -9.66
C SER A 397 -5.58 -19.65 -8.62
N ASP A 398 -6.45 -20.64 -8.35
CA ASP A 398 -7.37 -20.58 -7.21
C ASP A 398 -6.64 -20.54 -5.85
N MET A 399 -5.33 -20.85 -5.84
CA MET A 399 -4.46 -20.74 -4.66
C MET A 399 -3.84 -19.35 -4.49
N ALA A 400 -4.06 -18.40 -5.42
CA ALA A 400 -3.60 -17.03 -5.25
C ALA A 400 -4.38 -16.35 -4.12
N GLU A 401 -3.67 -15.57 -3.30
CA GLU A 401 -4.28 -14.76 -2.24
C GLU A 401 -5.17 -13.66 -2.84
N ALA A 402 -6.23 -13.29 -2.14
CA ALA A 402 -7.16 -12.25 -2.55
C ALA A 402 -7.45 -11.29 -1.38
N THR A 403 -7.55 -10.00 -1.70
CA THR A 403 -7.93 -8.94 -0.76
C THR A 403 -9.26 -8.29 -1.10
N THR A 404 -9.69 -8.36 -2.37
CA THR A 404 -10.95 -7.76 -2.84
C THR A 404 -11.48 -8.48 -4.09
N TYR A 405 -12.68 -8.08 -4.52
CA TYR A 405 -13.32 -8.53 -5.76
C TYR A 405 -13.43 -7.40 -6.79
N GLN A 406 -12.67 -7.49 -7.88
CA GLN A 406 -12.73 -6.56 -9.03
C GLN A 406 -12.88 -7.35 -10.33
N ASN A 407 -14.12 -7.68 -10.75
CA ASN A 407 -14.38 -8.62 -11.84
C ASN A 407 -13.72 -10.00 -11.64
N GLY A 408 -13.39 -10.35 -10.42
CA GLY A 408 -12.71 -11.55 -9.98
C GLY A 408 -11.88 -11.27 -8.73
N TRP A 409 -11.77 -12.25 -7.86
CA TRP A 409 -10.96 -12.14 -6.64
C TRP A 409 -9.49 -11.86 -6.98
N CYS A 410 -8.91 -10.82 -6.39
CA CYS A 410 -7.53 -10.40 -6.62
C CYS A 410 -6.94 -9.70 -5.38
N SER A 411 -5.62 -9.52 -5.38
CA SER A 411 -4.94 -8.73 -4.35
C SER A 411 -4.55 -7.37 -4.92
N VAL A 412 -4.97 -6.31 -4.23
CA VAL A 412 -4.61 -4.92 -4.53
C VAL A 412 -4.12 -4.17 -3.30
N ASP A 413 -4.30 -4.75 -2.11
CA ASP A 413 -3.85 -4.24 -0.82
C ASP A 413 -2.54 -4.90 -0.42
N TYR A 414 -1.63 -4.12 0.14
CA TYR A 414 -0.29 -4.58 0.49
C TYR A 414 0.19 -4.03 1.82
N ILE A 415 1.06 -4.80 2.46
CA ILE A 415 1.98 -4.35 3.51
C ILE A 415 3.37 -4.68 3.03
N PHE A 416 4.16 -3.66 2.68
CA PHE A 416 5.58 -3.78 2.39
C PHE A 416 6.39 -3.36 3.62
N TYR A 417 7.50 -4.02 3.89
CA TYR A 417 8.39 -3.67 4.98
C TYR A 417 9.85 -3.77 4.55
N SER A 418 10.69 -2.91 5.12
CA SER A 418 12.12 -2.89 4.83
C SER A 418 12.85 -4.03 5.52
N VAL A 419 13.81 -4.62 4.79
CA VAL A 419 14.74 -5.62 5.30
C VAL A 419 16.16 -5.10 5.10
N PRO A 420 17.14 -5.53 5.92
CA PRO A 420 18.52 -5.04 5.83
C PRO A 420 19.16 -5.28 4.47
N HIS A 421 20.03 -4.37 4.07
CA HIS A 421 20.89 -4.52 2.92
C HIS A 421 22.14 -5.33 3.30
N GLY A 422 22.37 -6.44 2.60
CA GLY A 422 23.70 -7.09 2.54
C GLY A 422 24.15 -7.93 3.73
N LEU A 423 23.46 -7.94 4.86
CA LEU A 423 23.81 -8.75 6.02
C LEU A 423 22.91 -9.97 6.13
N LYS A 424 23.48 -11.12 6.57
CA LYS A 424 22.72 -12.34 6.89
C LYS A 424 21.83 -12.15 8.15
N THR A 425 22.07 -11.11 8.92
CA THR A 425 21.26 -10.73 10.07
C THR A 425 20.06 -9.91 9.61
N GLU A 426 18.88 -10.30 10.03
CA GLU A 426 17.66 -9.51 9.87
C GLU A 426 17.85 -8.16 10.58
N GLY A 427 17.40 -7.07 9.93
CA GLY A 427 17.52 -5.74 10.53
C GLY A 427 16.59 -5.52 11.71
N ASN A 428 16.47 -4.24 12.11
CA ASN A 428 15.73 -3.84 13.29
C ASN A 428 14.23 -4.20 13.25
N LEU A 429 13.68 -4.57 12.09
CA LEU A 429 12.29 -5.00 11.94
C LEU A 429 12.21 -6.44 11.41
N LYS A 430 11.58 -7.33 12.17
CA LYS A 430 11.41 -8.75 11.82
C LYS A 430 9.93 -9.13 11.79
N MET A 431 9.47 -9.73 10.71
CA MET A 431 8.12 -10.31 10.65
C MET A 431 8.09 -11.64 11.42
N THR A 432 7.10 -11.80 12.31
CA THR A 432 6.93 -12.99 13.14
C THR A 432 5.67 -13.78 12.82
N ALA A 433 4.60 -13.11 12.41
CA ALA A 433 3.37 -13.74 11.96
C ALA A 433 2.62 -12.84 10.97
N ARG A 434 1.76 -13.45 10.16
CA ARG A 434 0.76 -12.76 9.33
C ARG A 434 -0.59 -13.45 9.49
N TYR A 435 -1.66 -12.68 9.36
CA TYR A 435 -3.01 -13.24 9.34
C TYR A 435 -3.32 -13.71 7.92
N LYS A 436 -3.53 -15.03 7.73
CA LYS A 436 -3.73 -15.65 6.42
C LYS A 436 -4.82 -14.92 5.63
N LEU A 437 -4.55 -14.58 4.38
CA LEU A 437 -5.58 -14.14 3.43
C LEU A 437 -6.35 -15.36 2.88
N PHE A 438 -7.58 -15.15 2.49
CA PHE A 438 -8.27 -16.15 1.68
C PHE A 438 -7.56 -16.31 0.34
N THR A 439 -7.50 -17.54 -0.13
CA THR A 439 -7.19 -17.80 -1.53
C THR A 439 -8.40 -17.45 -2.39
N ARG A 440 -8.20 -17.24 -3.68
CA ARG A 440 -9.30 -17.01 -4.64
C ARG A 440 -10.36 -18.12 -4.59
N GLY A 441 -9.93 -19.37 -4.41
CA GLY A 441 -10.83 -20.52 -4.26
C GLY A 441 -11.65 -20.44 -2.97
N GLU A 442 -11.03 -20.10 -1.84
CA GLU A 442 -11.71 -19.91 -0.55
C GLU A 442 -12.65 -18.71 -0.60
N ALA A 443 -12.22 -17.58 -1.15
CA ALA A 443 -13.01 -16.35 -1.26
C ALA A 443 -14.30 -16.56 -2.10
N LYS A 444 -14.25 -17.38 -3.14
CA LYS A 444 -15.46 -17.76 -3.90
C LYS A 444 -16.52 -18.47 -3.03
N THR A 445 -16.09 -19.19 -2.00
CA THR A 445 -17.03 -19.89 -1.09
C THR A 445 -17.55 -19.00 0.03
N VAL A 446 -16.82 -17.91 0.37
CA VAL A 446 -17.30 -16.89 1.30
C VAL A 446 -18.50 -16.14 0.71
N GLY A 447 -18.52 -15.95 -0.62
CA GLY A 447 -19.57 -15.25 -1.33
C GLY A 447 -19.29 -13.75 -1.49
N PRO A 448 -20.32 -12.99 -1.90
CA PRO A 448 -20.17 -11.54 -2.11
C PRO A 448 -19.90 -10.82 -0.78
N ILE A 449 -19.11 -9.76 -0.84
CA ILE A 449 -18.79 -8.84 0.26
C ILE A 449 -19.14 -7.41 -0.15
N PRO A 450 -19.64 -6.55 0.78
CA PRO A 450 -19.86 -6.80 2.22
C PRO A 450 -20.92 -7.86 2.54
N ASN A 451 -20.75 -8.54 3.69
CA ASN A 451 -21.71 -9.46 4.25
C ASN A 451 -21.67 -9.42 5.80
N ASP A 452 -22.43 -10.28 6.48
CA ASP A 452 -22.52 -10.28 7.95
C ASP A 452 -21.20 -10.66 8.66
N GLU A 453 -20.22 -11.23 7.96
CA GLU A 453 -18.90 -11.58 8.49
C GLU A 453 -17.81 -10.59 8.06
N HIS A 454 -17.93 -10.03 6.86
CA HIS A 454 -16.94 -9.17 6.23
C HIS A 454 -17.60 -7.84 5.82
N PRO A 455 -17.43 -6.78 6.62
CA PRO A 455 -18.19 -5.53 6.49
C PRO A 455 -17.68 -4.60 5.38
N SER A 456 -16.57 -4.92 4.72
CA SER A 456 -15.99 -4.19 3.59
C SER A 456 -15.92 -5.08 2.36
N ASP A 457 -15.77 -4.49 1.19
CA ASP A 457 -15.43 -5.18 -0.06
C ASP A 457 -13.94 -5.52 -0.18
N HIS A 458 -13.17 -5.25 0.88
CA HIS A 458 -11.79 -5.68 1.07
C HIS A 458 -11.65 -6.53 2.34
N TYR A 459 -10.63 -7.39 2.37
CA TYR A 459 -10.22 -8.11 3.58
C TYR A 459 -9.07 -7.36 4.27
N PRO A 460 -9.09 -7.22 5.62
CA PRO A 460 -7.98 -6.59 6.35
C PRO A 460 -6.70 -7.42 6.25
N LEU A 461 -5.57 -6.75 6.11
CA LEU A 461 -4.24 -7.30 6.20
C LEU A 461 -3.71 -7.09 7.61
N MET A 462 -3.20 -8.15 8.25
CA MET A 462 -2.70 -8.07 9.62
C MET A 462 -1.34 -8.77 9.72
N VAL A 463 -0.42 -8.16 10.46
CA VAL A 463 0.95 -8.66 10.61
C VAL A 463 1.50 -8.38 11.99
N HIS A 464 2.30 -9.31 12.49
CA HIS A 464 3.12 -9.10 13.68
C HIS A 464 4.58 -8.94 13.28
N PHE A 465 5.17 -7.87 13.76
CA PHE A 465 6.60 -7.62 13.71
C PHE A 465 7.19 -7.59 15.10
N ILE A 466 8.50 -7.61 15.17
CA ILE A 466 9.30 -7.16 16.31
C ILE A 466 10.28 -6.11 15.82
N LEU A 467 10.42 -5.07 16.60
CA LEU A 467 11.47 -4.10 16.49
C LEU A 467 12.62 -4.56 17.43
N VAL A 468 13.83 -4.60 16.91
CA VAL A 468 15.05 -5.03 17.63
C VAL A 468 16.03 -3.86 17.61
N PRO A 469 16.73 -3.56 18.70
CA PRO A 469 17.75 -2.50 18.79
C PRO A 469 18.88 -2.65 17.78
#